data_913f8ae5cd6a2a1fcff8d352648a153f
#
_entry.id   913f8ae5cd6a2a1fcff8d352648a153f
#
_cell.length_a   1.000
_cell.length_b   1.000
_cell.length_c   1.000
_cell.angle_alpha   90.00
_cell.angle_beta   90.00
_cell.angle_gamma   90.00
#
_symmetry.space_group_name_H-M   'P 1'
#
loop_
_entity.id
_entity.type
_entity.pdbx_description
1 polymer ?
#
loop_
_entity_poly.entity_id
_entity_poly.type
_entity_poly.pdbx_seq_one_letter_code
_entity_poly.pdbx_strand_id
1 'polypeptide(L)'
;MADEDDDADAPEAVLGRLTGPELLEAVEVLLLGGAPALTRVEVAERAEVPIDVAERLWHSLGFPRPDDHEVVFAEADVRALKDTMRLIDAGILGEDSQAAMVRTWGRSFARLAEWQTSLLANLAVAADDPEARLEELAGDVIPLVDALQSYIWRRHLVSASSRMLLRPADQESEVQAVGFVDIVGYTAQSKNLSDSDLVALVERFEEVAAGTVTDHAGRLIKTIGDEVLYVADSPADGARIARALVDRARDDTAFPGVRAGVAHGPVVSRLGDVFGPTVNIASRLTSLSRPGKVLVDKGMRDALAELDPDESEFRLSRIRRTSVKGYSRLEPFRLKSPRKG
;
A
#
# COMPACT_ATOMS: atom_id res chain seq x y z
N MET A 1 18.97 7.86 51.94
CA MET A 1 17.84 7.28 51.27
C MET A 1 18.06 7.68 49.82
N ALA A 2 18.67 6.79 49.09
CA ALA A 2 19.18 7.00 47.76
C ALA A 2 18.02 6.86 46.76
N ASP A 3 17.86 7.83 45.89
CA ASP A 3 17.10 7.73 44.67
C ASP A 3 17.90 6.78 43.74
N GLU A 4 17.37 5.62 43.49
CA GLU A 4 17.78 4.77 42.39
C GLU A 4 17.14 5.38 41.12
N ASP A 5 17.96 6.13 40.39
CA ASP A 5 17.69 6.49 38.99
C ASP A 5 17.76 5.17 38.20
N ASP A 6 16.60 4.63 37.92
CA ASP A 6 16.39 3.55 36.95
C ASP A 6 16.44 4.18 35.54
N ASP A 7 17.67 4.51 35.11
CA ASP A 7 17.96 4.98 33.77
C ASP A 7 17.97 3.74 32.86
N ALA A 8 16.78 3.24 32.55
CA ALA A 8 16.60 2.21 31.55
C ALA A 8 17.19 2.75 30.23
N ASP A 9 18.33 2.23 29.82
CA ASP A 9 19.05 2.58 28.60
C ASP A 9 18.05 2.67 27.45
N ALA A 10 17.80 3.88 26.97
CA ALA A 10 16.83 4.15 25.94
C ALA A 10 17.17 3.32 24.67
N PRO A 11 16.21 2.81 23.92
CA PRO A 11 16.45 1.98 22.72
C PRO A 11 17.41 2.60 21.71
N GLU A 12 17.46 3.92 21.63
CA GLU A 12 18.39 4.68 20.81
C GLU A 12 19.88 4.51 21.22
N ALA A 13 20.17 4.35 22.52
CA ALA A 13 21.53 4.19 23.03
C ALA A 13 22.09 2.78 22.74
N VAL A 14 21.23 1.77 22.62
CA VAL A 14 21.61 0.40 22.28
C VAL A 14 21.79 0.24 20.78
N LEU A 15 20.92 0.84 19.96
CA LEU A 15 21.09 0.91 18.49
C LEU A 15 22.42 1.56 18.09
N GLY A 16 22.89 2.57 18.82
CA GLY A 16 24.18 3.20 18.58
C GLY A 16 25.41 2.30 18.81
N ARG A 17 25.25 1.16 19.50
CA ARG A 17 26.30 0.15 19.67
C ARG A 17 26.29 -0.93 18.57
N LEU A 18 25.13 -1.13 17.92
CA LEU A 18 24.95 -2.09 16.83
C LEU A 18 25.28 -1.53 15.44
N THR A 19 25.50 -0.22 15.31
CA THR A 19 25.77 0.48 14.03
C THR A 19 27.26 0.59 13.71
N GLY A 20 28.04 -0.48 13.95
CA GLY A 20 29.44 -0.52 13.52
C GLY A 20 29.59 -0.93 12.06
N PRO A 21 30.67 -0.47 11.36
CA PRO A 21 30.95 -0.89 9.98
C PRO A 21 31.02 -2.42 9.83
N GLU A 22 31.54 -3.12 10.82
CA GLU A 22 31.67 -4.59 10.83
C GLU A 22 30.31 -5.29 10.85
N LEU A 23 29.35 -4.75 11.59
CA LEU A 23 27.99 -5.28 11.63
C LEU A 23 27.26 -5.04 10.29
N LEU A 24 27.45 -3.88 9.68
CA LEU A 24 26.88 -3.58 8.37
C LEU A 24 27.41 -4.55 7.31
N GLU A 25 28.74 -4.80 7.29
CA GLU A 25 29.36 -5.75 6.37
C GLU A 25 28.79 -7.17 6.57
N ALA A 26 28.61 -7.62 7.81
CA ALA A 26 28.01 -8.93 8.10
C ALA A 26 26.57 -9.04 7.58
N VAL A 27 25.75 -7.99 7.75
CA VAL A 27 24.41 -7.92 7.23
C VAL A 27 24.39 -7.93 5.70
N GLU A 28 25.28 -7.18 5.05
CA GLU A 28 25.41 -7.17 3.58
C GLU A 28 25.78 -8.55 3.03
N VAL A 29 26.79 -9.21 3.63
CA VAL A 29 27.19 -10.58 3.25
C VAL A 29 26.01 -11.54 3.34
N LEU A 30 25.24 -11.43 4.40
CA LEU A 30 24.11 -12.31 4.64
C LEU A 30 22.93 -12.06 3.66
N LEU A 31 22.61 -10.80 3.43
CA LEU A 31 21.47 -10.42 2.56
C LEU A 31 21.81 -10.59 1.07
N LEU A 32 23.02 -10.28 0.65
CA LEU A 32 23.44 -10.30 -0.76
C LEU A 32 24.23 -11.56 -1.14
N GLY A 33 24.55 -12.41 -0.15
CA GLY A 33 25.29 -13.66 -0.34
C GLY A 33 26.78 -13.45 -0.65
N GLY A 34 27.36 -12.32 -0.26
CA GLY A 34 28.76 -11.98 -0.39
C GLY A 34 29.06 -10.53 -0.05
N ALA A 35 30.27 -10.26 0.41
CA ALA A 35 30.73 -8.92 0.71
C ALA A 35 30.76 -8.04 -0.56
N PRO A 36 30.54 -6.72 -0.41
CA PRO A 36 30.79 -5.77 -1.50
C PRO A 36 32.22 -5.89 -2.02
N ALA A 37 32.35 -6.14 -3.31
CA ALA A 37 33.66 -6.37 -3.95
C ALA A 37 33.76 -5.69 -5.32
N LEU A 38 32.71 -5.04 -5.77
CA LEU A 38 32.60 -4.47 -7.11
C LEU A 38 32.18 -3.01 -7.07
N THR A 39 32.71 -2.26 -8.04
CA THR A 39 32.21 -0.93 -8.37
C THR A 39 31.03 -1.03 -9.34
N ARG A 40 30.26 0.06 -9.50
CA ARG A 40 29.16 0.12 -10.46
C ARG A 40 29.62 -0.15 -11.91
N VAL A 41 30.84 0.25 -12.25
CA VAL A 41 31.43 0.04 -13.58
C VAL A 41 31.70 -1.44 -13.80
N GLU A 42 32.34 -2.11 -12.83
CA GLU A 42 32.62 -3.55 -12.90
C GLU A 42 31.35 -4.41 -12.95
N VAL A 43 30.28 -4.02 -12.24
CA VAL A 43 28.99 -4.70 -12.34
C VAL A 43 28.42 -4.60 -13.76
N ALA A 44 28.42 -3.41 -14.36
CA ALA A 44 27.93 -3.20 -15.71
C ALA A 44 28.76 -3.98 -16.75
N GLU A 45 30.10 -3.96 -16.64
CA GLU A 45 31.02 -4.72 -17.50
C GLU A 45 30.78 -6.24 -17.39
N ARG A 46 30.70 -6.79 -16.16
CA ARG A 46 30.46 -8.23 -15.94
C ARG A 46 29.06 -8.68 -16.36
N ALA A 47 28.10 -7.78 -16.29
CA ALA A 47 26.76 -8.05 -16.77
C ALA A 47 26.63 -7.90 -18.30
N GLU A 48 27.64 -7.34 -18.97
CA GLU A 48 27.62 -7.01 -20.41
C GLU A 48 26.52 -5.98 -20.75
N VAL A 49 26.29 -5.02 -19.86
CA VAL A 49 25.25 -3.99 -19.98
C VAL A 49 25.91 -2.61 -20.08
N PRO A 50 25.52 -1.75 -21.00
CA PRO A 50 25.98 -0.37 -21.02
C PRO A 50 25.75 0.33 -19.68
N ILE A 51 26.75 1.05 -19.17
CA ILE A 51 26.70 1.66 -17.84
C ILE A 51 25.51 2.62 -17.69
N ASP A 52 25.17 3.37 -18.74
CA ASP A 52 24.03 4.30 -18.73
C ASP A 52 22.67 3.57 -18.63
N VAL A 53 22.58 2.33 -19.13
CA VAL A 53 21.40 1.47 -18.98
C VAL A 53 21.31 0.96 -17.55
N ALA A 54 22.41 0.46 -16.99
CA ALA A 54 22.47 -0.01 -15.61
C ALA A 54 22.12 1.11 -14.61
N GLU A 55 22.68 2.30 -14.80
CA GLU A 55 22.38 3.48 -13.96
C GLU A 55 20.89 3.87 -14.00
N ARG A 56 20.27 3.87 -15.17
CA ARG A 56 18.83 4.16 -15.29
C ARG A 56 17.99 3.12 -14.55
N LEU A 57 18.37 1.85 -14.58
CA LEU A 57 17.68 0.78 -13.86
C LEU A 57 17.83 0.94 -12.33
N TRP A 58 19.05 1.14 -11.83
CA TRP A 58 19.28 1.36 -10.39
C TRP A 58 18.57 2.61 -9.87
N HIS A 59 18.65 3.71 -10.61
CA HIS A 59 17.90 4.92 -10.26
C HIS A 59 16.38 4.68 -10.23
N SER A 60 15.86 3.90 -11.18
CA SER A 60 14.45 3.53 -11.21
C SER A 60 14.04 2.63 -10.05
N LEU A 61 14.94 1.80 -9.54
CA LEU A 61 14.76 1.00 -8.32
C LEU A 61 14.88 1.84 -7.05
N GLY A 62 15.37 3.07 -7.13
CA GLY A 62 15.55 3.96 -5.98
C GLY A 62 16.91 3.80 -5.29
N PHE A 63 17.85 3.10 -5.91
CA PHE A 63 19.20 2.98 -5.36
C PHE A 63 20.00 4.27 -5.57
N PRO A 64 20.83 4.68 -4.58
CA PRO A 64 21.70 5.83 -4.72
C PRO A 64 22.75 5.59 -5.81
N ARG A 65 23.33 6.66 -6.31
CA ARG A 65 24.41 6.60 -7.28
C ARG A 65 25.75 6.72 -6.54
N PRO A 66 26.49 5.62 -6.31
CA PRO A 66 27.83 5.68 -5.75
C PRO A 66 28.83 6.25 -6.76
N ASP A 67 29.99 6.68 -6.28
CA ASP A 67 31.08 7.12 -7.14
C ASP A 67 31.65 5.95 -7.97
N ASP A 68 32.34 6.26 -9.10
CA ASP A 68 32.87 5.26 -10.03
C ASP A 68 33.85 4.27 -9.39
N HIS A 69 34.51 4.68 -8.32
CA HIS A 69 35.54 3.90 -7.61
C HIS A 69 35.02 3.33 -6.28
N GLU A 70 33.78 3.60 -5.92
CA GLU A 70 33.20 3.12 -4.67
C GLU A 70 32.81 1.65 -4.80
N VAL A 71 33.33 0.82 -3.89
CA VAL A 71 33.09 -0.62 -3.87
C VAL A 71 31.90 -0.89 -2.94
N VAL A 72 30.71 -1.03 -3.50
CA VAL A 72 29.44 -1.20 -2.77
C VAL A 72 28.53 -2.26 -3.38
N PHE A 73 28.96 -2.96 -4.41
CA PHE A 73 28.18 -3.98 -5.09
C PHE A 73 28.77 -5.38 -4.89
N ALA A 74 27.90 -6.38 -4.94
CA ALA A 74 28.24 -7.80 -4.84
C ALA A 74 27.97 -8.56 -6.16
N GLU A 75 28.35 -9.81 -6.26
CA GLU A 75 28.03 -10.68 -7.40
C GLU A 75 26.50 -10.88 -7.59
N ALA A 76 25.70 -10.66 -6.54
CA ALA A 76 24.25 -10.65 -6.63
C ALA A 76 23.73 -9.55 -7.56
N ASP A 77 24.36 -8.39 -7.55
CA ASP A 77 23.98 -7.26 -8.40
C ASP A 77 24.23 -7.54 -9.88
N VAL A 78 25.33 -8.23 -10.19
CA VAL A 78 25.63 -8.69 -11.56
C VAL A 78 24.53 -9.66 -12.05
N ARG A 79 24.12 -10.61 -11.19
CA ARG A 79 23.05 -11.57 -11.53
C ARG A 79 21.71 -10.86 -11.72
N ALA A 80 21.36 -9.96 -10.81
CA ALA A 80 20.10 -9.19 -10.88
C ALA A 80 20.04 -8.32 -12.14
N LEU A 81 21.14 -7.69 -12.53
CA LEU A 81 21.20 -6.89 -13.75
C LEU A 81 21.04 -7.77 -15.00
N LYS A 82 21.72 -8.92 -15.07
CA LYS A 82 21.55 -9.89 -16.16
C LYS A 82 20.12 -10.41 -16.28
N ASP A 83 19.48 -10.75 -15.17
CA ASP A 83 18.12 -11.24 -15.17
C ASP A 83 17.12 -10.14 -15.57
N THR A 84 17.38 -8.89 -15.18
CA THR A 84 16.57 -7.74 -15.64
C THR A 84 16.67 -7.58 -17.16
N MET A 85 17.88 -7.70 -17.73
CA MET A 85 18.06 -7.62 -19.19
C MET A 85 17.36 -8.76 -19.92
N ARG A 86 17.38 -9.97 -19.37
CA ARG A 86 16.61 -11.11 -19.95
C ARG A 86 15.12 -10.84 -20.01
N LEU A 87 14.55 -10.18 -19.00
CA LEU A 87 13.13 -9.81 -19.00
C LEU A 87 12.83 -8.71 -20.04
N ILE A 88 13.77 -7.81 -20.27
CA ILE A 88 13.69 -6.77 -21.31
C ILE A 88 13.73 -7.42 -22.70
N ASP A 89 14.70 -8.28 -22.94
CA ASP A 89 14.90 -8.97 -24.23
C ASP A 89 13.73 -9.90 -24.56
N ALA A 90 13.11 -10.49 -23.55
CA ALA A 90 11.88 -11.29 -23.70
C ALA A 90 10.63 -10.44 -23.98
N GLY A 91 10.75 -9.12 -24.06
CA GLY A 91 9.63 -8.19 -24.30
C GLY A 91 8.63 -8.09 -23.14
N ILE A 92 8.94 -8.72 -21.99
CA ILE A 92 8.09 -8.66 -20.78
C ILE A 92 8.13 -7.25 -20.17
N LEU A 93 9.28 -6.61 -20.29
CA LEU A 93 9.52 -5.22 -19.90
C LEU A 93 9.67 -4.36 -21.16
N GLY A 94 8.56 -3.99 -21.81
CA GLY A 94 8.58 -3.04 -22.94
C GLY A 94 9.03 -1.64 -22.51
N GLU A 95 9.65 -0.87 -23.42
CA GLU A 95 10.32 0.41 -23.10
C GLU A 95 9.48 1.39 -22.28
N ASP A 96 8.18 1.57 -22.58
CA ASP A 96 7.29 2.47 -21.85
C ASP A 96 6.80 1.90 -20.50
N SER A 97 6.64 0.58 -20.40
CA SER A 97 6.15 -0.12 -19.20
C SER A 97 7.26 -0.43 -18.21
N GLN A 98 8.48 -0.60 -18.71
CA GLN A 98 9.67 -1.01 -17.97
C GLN A 98 9.99 -0.05 -16.82
N ALA A 99 10.19 1.22 -17.12
CA ALA A 99 10.56 2.23 -16.13
C ALA A 99 9.47 2.39 -15.04
N ALA A 100 8.20 2.22 -15.41
CA ALA A 100 7.10 2.33 -14.48
C ALA A 100 6.99 1.11 -13.56
N MET A 101 7.20 -0.11 -14.09
CA MET A 101 7.18 -1.34 -13.29
C MET A 101 8.39 -1.44 -12.36
N VAL A 102 9.59 -1.13 -12.86
CA VAL A 102 10.81 -1.10 -12.04
C VAL A 102 10.70 -0.08 -10.91
N ARG A 103 10.17 1.12 -11.17
CA ARG A 103 9.90 2.11 -10.10
C ARG A 103 8.85 1.63 -9.09
N THR A 104 7.86 0.88 -9.53
CA THR A 104 6.85 0.31 -8.61
C THR A 104 7.48 -0.74 -7.69
N TRP A 105 8.31 -1.62 -8.22
CA TRP A 105 9.08 -2.57 -7.42
C TRP A 105 9.96 -1.84 -6.41
N GLY A 106 10.80 -0.90 -6.88
CA GLY A 106 11.71 -0.15 -6.00
C GLY A 106 10.96 0.48 -4.83
N ARG A 107 9.89 1.23 -5.08
CA ARG A 107 9.10 1.87 -4.02
C ARG A 107 8.43 0.89 -3.06
N SER A 108 7.90 -0.21 -3.59
CA SER A 108 7.19 -1.20 -2.76
C SER A 108 8.15 -1.94 -1.85
N PHE A 109 9.28 -2.39 -2.40
CA PHE A 109 10.30 -3.11 -1.64
C PHE A 109 11.07 -2.19 -0.69
N ALA A 110 11.36 -0.93 -1.05
CA ALA A 110 11.99 0.02 -0.13
C ALA A 110 11.14 0.21 1.13
N ARG A 111 9.84 0.48 0.99
CA ARG A 111 8.93 0.62 2.13
C ARG A 111 8.83 -0.64 2.98
N LEU A 112 8.79 -1.81 2.32
CA LEU A 112 8.73 -3.09 3.02
C LEU A 112 10.03 -3.35 3.79
N ALA A 113 11.19 -3.07 3.17
CA ALA A 113 12.50 -3.22 3.79
C ALA A 113 12.68 -2.30 4.99
N GLU A 114 12.31 -1.01 4.91
CA GLU A 114 12.34 -0.07 6.02
C GLU A 114 11.53 -0.58 7.22
N TRP A 115 10.30 -1.06 6.97
CA TRP A 115 9.45 -1.60 8.03
C TRP A 115 10.04 -2.88 8.65
N GLN A 116 10.53 -3.80 7.81
CA GLN A 116 11.14 -5.06 8.27
C GLN A 116 12.41 -4.80 9.05
N THR A 117 13.26 -3.87 8.61
CA THR A 117 14.48 -3.48 9.33
C THR A 117 14.15 -2.94 10.71
N SER A 118 13.16 -2.05 10.82
CA SER A 118 12.72 -1.51 12.10
C SER A 118 12.20 -2.60 13.03
N LEU A 119 11.44 -3.57 12.51
CA LEU A 119 10.92 -4.69 13.29
C LEU A 119 12.06 -5.60 13.79
N LEU A 120 13.00 -5.98 12.92
CA LEU A 120 14.14 -6.83 13.28
C LEU A 120 15.07 -6.13 14.27
N ALA A 121 15.33 -4.83 14.11
CA ALA A 121 16.10 -4.03 15.04
C ALA A 121 15.49 -4.01 16.44
N ASN A 122 14.16 -3.79 16.54
CA ASN A 122 13.46 -3.81 17.82
C ASN A 122 13.54 -5.18 18.51
N LEU A 123 13.45 -6.27 17.74
CA LEU A 123 13.57 -7.63 18.28
C LEU A 123 15.01 -7.94 18.74
N ALA A 124 16.00 -7.41 18.05
CA ALA A 124 17.40 -7.58 18.45
C ALA A 124 17.71 -6.78 19.73
N VAL A 125 17.30 -5.52 19.79
CA VAL A 125 17.54 -4.63 20.95
C VAL A 125 16.89 -5.17 22.23
N ALA A 126 15.77 -5.87 22.13
CA ALA A 126 15.06 -6.45 23.28
C ALA A 126 15.71 -7.75 23.80
N ALA A 127 16.77 -8.28 23.15
CA ALA A 127 17.46 -9.49 23.54
C ALA A 127 18.63 -9.22 24.50
N ASP A 128 19.00 -10.23 25.32
CA ASP A 128 20.15 -10.13 26.22
C ASP A 128 21.50 -10.00 25.47
N ASP A 129 21.58 -10.56 24.27
CA ASP A 129 22.71 -10.42 23.33
C ASP A 129 22.17 -9.97 21.95
N PRO A 130 22.17 -8.66 21.68
CA PRO A 130 21.61 -8.10 20.46
C PRO A 130 22.35 -8.53 19.19
N GLU A 131 23.69 -8.71 19.24
CA GLU A 131 24.50 -9.10 18.07
C GLU A 131 24.20 -10.55 17.68
N ALA A 132 24.28 -11.48 18.61
CA ALA A 132 23.93 -12.88 18.37
C ALA A 132 22.49 -13.03 17.90
N ARG A 133 21.56 -12.22 18.46
CA ARG A 133 20.16 -12.23 18.04
C ARG A 133 19.97 -11.70 16.63
N LEU A 134 20.72 -10.69 16.22
CA LEU A 134 20.67 -10.16 14.87
C LEU A 134 21.17 -11.17 13.84
N GLU A 135 22.27 -11.88 14.13
CA GLU A 135 22.78 -12.96 13.28
C GLU A 135 21.76 -14.10 13.13
N GLU A 136 21.13 -14.53 14.23
CA GLU A 136 20.07 -15.54 14.21
C GLU A 136 18.86 -15.06 13.38
N LEU A 137 18.38 -13.84 13.62
CA LEU A 137 17.26 -13.27 12.87
C LEU A 137 17.57 -13.20 11.38
N ALA A 138 18.77 -12.80 11.04
CA ALA A 138 19.20 -12.67 9.65
C ALA A 138 19.38 -14.04 8.98
N GLY A 139 19.94 -15.04 9.68
CA GLY A 139 20.16 -16.39 9.14
C GLY A 139 18.86 -17.22 9.00
N ASP A 140 17.98 -17.13 9.96
CA ASP A 140 16.78 -18.00 10.03
C ASP A 140 15.51 -17.28 9.55
N VAL A 141 15.31 -16.01 9.93
CA VAL A 141 14.06 -15.29 9.64
C VAL A 141 14.02 -14.73 8.23
N ILE A 142 15.12 -14.17 7.74
CA ILE A 142 15.15 -13.57 6.39
C ILE A 142 14.81 -14.56 5.28
N PRO A 143 15.36 -15.80 5.24
CA PRO A 143 14.97 -16.78 4.23
C PRO A 143 13.48 -17.17 4.31
N LEU A 144 12.90 -17.21 5.51
CA LEU A 144 11.46 -17.46 5.68
C LEU A 144 10.63 -16.30 5.17
N VAL A 145 11.04 -15.07 5.43
CA VAL A 145 10.38 -13.86 4.94
C VAL A 145 10.43 -13.80 3.42
N ASP A 146 11.58 -14.10 2.80
CA ASP A 146 11.73 -14.14 1.33
C ASP A 146 10.80 -15.20 0.71
N ALA A 147 10.79 -16.42 1.25
CA ALA A 147 9.90 -17.47 0.80
C ALA A 147 8.41 -17.07 0.92
N LEU A 148 8.03 -16.42 2.03
CA LEU A 148 6.68 -15.94 2.27
C LEU A 148 6.29 -14.79 1.31
N GLN A 149 7.18 -13.84 1.08
CA GLN A 149 6.97 -12.76 0.10
C GLN A 149 6.76 -13.31 -1.31
N SER A 150 7.60 -14.25 -1.74
CA SER A 150 7.44 -14.95 -3.01
C SER A 150 6.09 -15.67 -3.11
N TYR A 151 5.65 -16.33 -2.04
CA TYR A 151 4.34 -17.00 -2.00
C TYR A 151 3.19 -16.00 -2.10
N ILE A 152 3.20 -14.93 -1.31
CA ILE A 152 2.17 -13.88 -1.30
C ILE A 152 2.06 -13.24 -2.69
N TRP A 153 3.20 -12.88 -3.29
CA TRP A 153 3.23 -12.34 -4.65
C TRP A 153 2.59 -13.29 -5.67
N ARG A 154 2.94 -14.59 -5.64
CA ARG A 154 2.33 -15.60 -6.53
C ARG A 154 0.82 -15.72 -6.31
N ARG A 155 0.34 -15.66 -5.08
CA ARG A 155 -1.10 -15.67 -4.76
C ARG A 155 -1.81 -14.45 -5.35
N HIS A 156 -1.23 -13.28 -5.26
CA HIS A 156 -1.75 -12.06 -5.90
C HIS A 156 -1.73 -12.15 -7.43
N LEU A 157 -0.70 -12.75 -8.03
CA LEU A 157 -0.66 -13.00 -9.48
C LEU A 157 -1.83 -13.91 -9.92
N VAL A 158 -2.07 -15.01 -9.22
CA VAL A 158 -3.21 -15.91 -9.52
C VAL A 158 -4.52 -15.13 -9.45
N SER A 159 -4.73 -14.34 -8.39
CA SER A 159 -5.94 -13.53 -8.22
C SER A 159 -6.10 -12.50 -9.35
N ALA A 160 -5.02 -11.82 -9.73
CA ALA A 160 -5.04 -10.83 -10.82
C ALA A 160 -5.29 -11.50 -12.18
N SER A 161 -4.64 -12.64 -12.46
CA SER A 161 -4.83 -13.42 -13.69
C SER A 161 -6.25 -13.94 -13.81
N SER A 162 -6.85 -14.43 -12.72
CA SER A 162 -8.24 -14.90 -12.73
C SER A 162 -9.21 -13.78 -13.12
N ARG A 163 -9.05 -12.58 -12.57
CA ARG A 163 -9.87 -11.43 -12.95
C ARG A 163 -9.70 -11.05 -14.42
N MET A 164 -8.47 -11.08 -14.92
CA MET A 164 -8.16 -10.76 -16.32
C MET A 164 -8.76 -11.79 -17.29
N LEU A 165 -8.61 -13.08 -17.00
CA LEU A 165 -9.05 -14.17 -17.88
C LEU A 165 -10.57 -14.39 -17.87
N LEU A 166 -11.23 -14.08 -16.75
CA LEU A 166 -12.69 -14.22 -16.61
C LEU A 166 -13.45 -12.97 -17.10
N ARG A 167 -12.76 -11.96 -17.56
CA ARG A 167 -13.34 -10.72 -18.05
C ARG A 167 -13.89 -10.90 -19.46
N PRO A 168 -15.07 -10.34 -19.80
CA PRO A 168 -15.57 -10.31 -21.17
C PRO A 168 -14.62 -9.53 -22.09
N ALA A 169 -14.29 -10.10 -23.25
CA ALA A 169 -13.29 -9.55 -24.17
C ALA A 169 -13.70 -8.23 -24.85
N ASP A 170 -14.96 -7.83 -24.74
CA ASP A 170 -15.58 -6.66 -25.38
C ASP A 170 -15.64 -5.40 -24.50
N GLN A 171 -15.11 -5.45 -23.26
CA GLN A 171 -15.04 -4.29 -22.38
C GLN A 171 -13.71 -3.56 -22.49
N GLU A 172 -13.68 -2.47 -23.27
CA GLU A 172 -12.51 -1.60 -23.43
C GLU A 172 -12.16 -0.79 -22.16
N SER A 173 -13.13 -0.51 -21.28
CA SER A 173 -12.91 0.19 -20.01
C SER A 173 -13.50 -0.59 -18.84
N GLU A 174 -12.77 -0.59 -17.73
CA GLU A 174 -13.29 -1.15 -16.48
C GLU A 174 -14.35 -0.22 -15.89
N VAL A 175 -15.56 -0.72 -15.75
CA VAL A 175 -16.61 -0.02 -14.98
C VAL A 175 -16.60 -0.62 -13.58
N GLN A 176 -16.25 0.19 -12.58
CA GLN A 176 -16.11 -0.27 -11.19
C GLN A 176 -16.78 0.72 -10.23
N ALA A 177 -17.12 0.22 -9.05
CA ALA A 177 -17.39 1.05 -7.90
C ALA A 177 -16.06 1.46 -7.27
N VAL A 178 -15.83 2.77 -7.13
CA VAL A 178 -14.66 3.37 -6.50
C VAL A 178 -15.11 4.02 -5.21
N GLY A 179 -14.49 3.66 -4.09
CA GLY A 179 -14.83 4.23 -2.79
C GLY A 179 -13.62 4.80 -2.07
N PHE A 180 -13.86 5.91 -1.40
CA PHE A 180 -12.95 6.48 -0.41
C PHE A 180 -13.62 6.48 0.96
N VAL A 181 -12.85 6.16 1.99
CA VAL A 181 -13.27 6.25 3.39
C VAL A 181 -12.20 7.01 4.15
N ASP A 182 -12.59 8.02 4.90
CA ASP A 182 -11.73 9.01 5.54
C ASP A 182 -12.06 9.13 7.02
N ILE A 183 -11.05 9.20 7.88
CA ILE A 183 -11.20 9.41 9.32
C ILE A 183 -11.66 10.84 9.60
N VAL A 184 -12.73 10.96 10.34
CA VAL A 184 -13.30 12.28 10.67
C VAL A 184 -12.43 13.02 11.68
N GLY A 185 -11.93 14.20 11.30
CA GLY A 185 -11.21 15.07 12.19
C GLY A 185 -9.78 14.62 12.51
N TYR A 186 -9.19 13.74 11.73
CA TYR A 186 -7.83 13.23 11.91
C TYR A 186 -6.79 14.32 12.13
N THR A 187 -6.76 15.37 11.30
CA THR A 187 -5.82 16.49 11.46
C THR A 187 -5.93 17.21 12.81
N ALA A 188 -7.11 17.24 13.43
CA ALA A 188 -7.29 17.80 14.75
C ALA A 188 -6.91 16.81 15.86
N GLN A 189 -7.21 15.52 15.66
CA GLN A 189 -6.86 14.46 16.60
C GLN A 189 -5.36 14.22 16.66
N SER A 190 -4.66 14.18 15.52
CA SER A 190 -3.21 13.96 15.43
C SER A 190 -2.37 15.00 16.19
N LYS A 191 -2.91 16.19 16.45
CA LYS A 191 -2.22 17.21 17.25
C LYS A 191 -2.30 16.97 18.76
N ASN A 192 -3.20 16.11 19.22
CA ASN A 192 -3.50 15.88 20.62
C ASN A 192 -3.19 14.44 21.09
N LEU A 193 -2.89 13.54 20.15
CA LEU A 193 -2.50 12.17 20.43
C LEU A 193 -0.98 12.09 20.61
N SER A 194 -0.51 11.12 21.39
CA SER A 194 0.88 10.71 21.36
C SER A 194 1.20 10.03 20.04
N ASP A 195 2.49 9.94 19.68
CA ASP A 195 2.89 9.25 18.43
C ASP A 195 2.45 7.79 18.43
N SER A 196 2.55 7.10 19.56
CA SER A 196 2.08 5.72 19.72
C SER A 196 0.57 5.57 19.55
N ASP A 197 -0.23 6.48 20.12
CA ASP A 197 -1.69 6.45 19.97
C ASP A 197 -2.11 6.77 18.53
N LEU A 198 -1.37 7.65 17.86
CA LEU A 198 -1.61 8.00 16.47
C LEU A 198 -1.33 6.81 15.54
N VAL A 199 -0.21 6.11 15.75
CA VAL A 199 0.12 4.89 15.00
C VAL A 199 -0.94 3.83 15.24
N ALA A 200 -1.31 3.56 16.50
CA ALA A 200 -2.34 2.57 16.83
C ALA A 200 -3.71 2.88 16.20
N LEU A 201 -4.08 4.17 16.12
CA LEU A 201 -5.32 4.62 15.46
C LEU A 201 -5.30 4.30 13.96
N VAL A 202 -4.19 4.61 13.27
CA VAL A 202 -4.03 4.37 11.83
C VAL A 202 -3.98 2.88 11.54
N GLU A 203 -3.19 2.12 12.27
CA GLU A 203 -3.09 0.66 12.12
C GLU A 203 -4.45 -0.02 12.30
N ARG A 204 -5.20 0.38 13.35
CA ARG A 204 -6.54 -0.15 13.58
C ARG A 204 -7.50 0.19 12.44
N PHE A 205 -7.43 1.40 11.92
CA PHE A 205 -8.24 1.81 10.77
C PHE A 205 -7.89 1.03 9.51
N GLU A 206 -6.60 0.87 9.19
CA GLU A 206 -6.13 0.11 8.04
C GLU A 206 -6.50 -1.38 8.13
N GLU A 207 -6.31 -2.01 9.28
CA GLU A 207 -6.66 -3.41 9.53
C GLU A 207 -8.15 -3.67 9.25
N VAL A 208 -9.02 -2.87 9.88
CA VAL A 208 -10.47 -3.03 9.74
C VAL A 208 -10.92 -2.70 8.33
N ALA A 209 -10.35 -1.67 7.70
CA ALA A 209 -10.68 -1.30 6.33
C ALA A 209 -10.27 -2.40 5.35
N ALA A 210 -9.05 -2.93 5.46
CA ALA A 210 -8.56 -4.00 4.59
C ALA A 210 -9.40 -5.28 4.73
N GLY A 211 -9.71 -5.68 5.96
CA GLY A 211 -10.58 -6.82 6.23
C GLY A 211 -11.98 -6.63 5.61
N THR A 212 -12.62 -5.49 5.89
CA THR A 212 -13.97 -5.19 5.38
C THR A 212 -14.01 -5.15 3.84
N VAL A 213 -13.00 -4.57 3.21
CA VAL A 213 -12.88 -4.53 1.74
C VAL A 213 -12.79 -5.94 1.17
N THR A 214 -11.96 -6.80 1.78
CA THR A 214 -11.75 -8.19 1.34
C THR A 214 -13.01 -9.04 1.56
N ASP A 215 -13.66 -8.91 2.70
CA ASP A 215 -14.88 -9.66 3.06
C ASP A 215 -16.05 -9.39 2.10
N HIS A 216 -16.06 -8.21 1.48
CA HIS A 216 -17.07 -7.81 0.50
C HIS A 216 -16.55 -7.83 -0.94
N ALA A 217 -15.62 -8.74 -1.26
CA ALA A 217 -15.07 -8.93 -2.61
C ALA A 217 -14.52 -7.65 -3.26
N GLY A 218 -14.14 -6.66 -2.45
CA GLY A 218 -13.44 -5.47 -2.90
C GLY A 218 -11.93 -5.67 -2.97
N ARG A 219 -11.27 -4.64 -3.42
CA ARG A 219 -9.81 -4.56 -3.51
C ARG A 219 -9.34 -3.24 -2.94
N LEU A 220 -8.56 -3.29 -1.86
CA LEU A 220 -7.86 -2.14 -1.33
C LEU A 220 -6.78 -1.72 -2.33
N ILE A 221 -6.82 -0.48 -2.78
CA ILE A 221 -5.84 0.07 -3.74
C ILE A 221 -4.67 0.67 -2.99
N LYS A 222 -4.95 1.55 -2.04
CA LYS A 222 -3.92 2.20 -1.21
C LYS A 222 -4.54 2.89 -0.01
N THR A 223 -3.71 3.15 0.98
CA THR A 223 -3.96 4.07 2.08
C THR A 223 -3.24 5.39 1.82
N ILE A 224 -3.85 6.51 2.17
CA ILE A 224 -3.33 7.87 1.95
C ILE A 224 -3.51 8.62 3.27
N GLY A 225 -2.60 8.40 4.21
CA GLY A 225 -2.72 8.94 5.56
C GLY A 225 -3.95 8.37 6.28
N ASP A 226 -4.95 9.21 6.51
CA ASP A 226 -6.21 8.87 7.17
C ASP A 226 -7.34 8.43 6.22
N GLU A 227 -7.03 8.22 4.95
CA GLU A 227 -8.02 7.84 3.93
C GLU A 227 -7.62 6.52 3.25
N VAL A 228 -8.58 5.65 2.98
CA VAL A 228 -8.40 4.45 2.16
C VAL A 228 -9.13 4.58 0.84
N LEU A 229 -8.49 4.12 -0.24
CA LEU A 229 -9.06 3.97 -1.57
C LEU A 229 -9.28 2.48 -1.86
N TYR A 230 -10.50 2.13 -2.21
CA TYR A 230 -10.85 0.77 -2.65
C TYR A 230 -11.67 0.78 -3.93
N VAL A 231 -11.70 -0.36 -4.59
CA VAL A 231 -12.58 -0.63 -5.73
C VAL A 231 -13.33 -1.94 -5.54
N ALA A 232 -14.48 -2.05 -6.18
CA ALA A 232 -15.24 -3.30 -6.29
C ALA A 232 -15.82 -3.40 -7.69
N ASP A 233 -15.86 -4.63 -8.23
CA ASP A 233 -16.41 -4.88 -9.56
C ASP A 233 -17.94 -4.76 -9.56
N SER A 234 -18.56 -5.09 -8.42
CA SER A 234 -20.01 -4.92 -8.19
C SER A 234 -20.31 -3.59 -7.49
N PRO A 235 -21.27 -2.79 -7.98
CA PRO A 235 -21.73 -1.61 -7.27
C PRO A 235 -22.33 -1.94 -5.89
N ALA A 236 -22.98 -3.11 -5.75
CA ALA A 236 -23.50 -3.57 -4.46
C ALA A 236 -22.40 -3.78 -3.43
N ASP A 237 -21.30 -4.42 -3.82
CA ASP A 237 -20.16 -4.67 -2.93
C ASP A 237 -19.47 -3.36 -2.57
N GLY A 238 -19.29 -2.44 -3.52
CA GLY A 238 -18.77 -1.11 -3.24
C GLY A 238 -19.63 -0.34 -2.21
N ALA A 239 -20.96 -0.47 -2.28
CA ALA A 239 -21.87 0.12 -1.31
C ALA A 239 -21.81 -0.57 0.05
N ARG A 240 -21.71 -1.90 0.09
CA ARG A 240 -21.60 -2.71 1.33
C ARG A 240 -20.34 -2.34 2.10
N ILE A 241 -19.20 -2.25 1.42
CA ILE A 241 -17.92 -1.85 2.03
C ILE A 241 -18.05 -0.49 2.74
N ALA A 242 -18.48 0.55 2.02
CA ALA A 242 -18.63 1.88 2.59
C ALA A 242 -19.58 1.90 3.78
N ARG A 243 -20.69 1.18 3.67
CA ARG A 243 -21.70 1.11 4.74
C ARG A 243 -21.17 0.34 5.95
N ALA A 244 -20.51 -0.81 5.74
CA ALA A 244 -19.96 -1.62 6.81
C ALA A 244 -18.93 -0.83 7.64
N LEU A 245 -18.03 -0.07 6.99
CA LEU A 245 -17.05 0.76 7.68
C LEU A 245 -17.69 1.91 8.47
N VAL A 246 -18.72 2.56 7.89
CA VAL A 246 -19.47 3.60 8.61
C VAL A 246 -20.30 3.04 9.77
N ASP A 247 -20.89 1.87 9.60
CA ASP A 247 -21.63 1.19 10.66
C ASP A 247 -20.69 0.70 11.76
N ARG A 248 -19.51 0.18 11.41
CA ARG A 248 -18.45 -0.19 12.36
C ARG A 248 -18.04 0.97 13.25
N ALA A 249 -17.83 2.15 12.69
CA ALA A 249 -17.49 3.37 13.44
C ALA A 249 -18.59 3.82 14.43
N ARG A 250 -19.83 3.39 14.22
CA ARG A 250 -20.92 3.66 15.15
C ARG A 250 -20.98 2.64 16.28
N ASP A 251 -20.67 1.38 15.97
CA ASP A 251 -20.91 0.24 16.87
C ASP A 251 -19.66 -0.16 17.69
N ASP A 252 -18.46 0.32 17.26
CA ASP A 252 -17.16 0.05 17.91
C ASP A 252 -16.47 1.38 18.25
N THR A 253 -16.41 1.70 19.55
CA THR A 253 -15.79 2.95 20.04
C THR A 253 -14.26 2.97 19.91
N ALA A 254 -13.62 1.81 19.70
CA ALA A 254 -12.18 1.73 19.41
C ALA A 254 -11.85 1.98 17.93
N PHE A 255 -12.87 1.98 17.07
CA PHE A 255 -12.70 2.32 15.65
C PHE A 255 -13.03 3.80 15.42
N PRO A 256 -12.20 4.55 14.67
CA PRO A 256 -12.44 5.98 14.48
C PRO A 256 -13.73 6.27 13.75
N GLY A 257 -14.32 7.45 14.02
CA GLY A 257 -15.43 7.94 13.24
C GLY A 257 -15.01 8.17 11.79
N VAL A 258 -15.77 7.65 10.83
CA VAL A 258 -15.43 7.77 9.39
C VAL A 258 -16.57 8.38 8.58
N ARG A 259 -16.23 8.84 7.38
CA ARG A 259 -17.14 9.25 6.31
C ARG A 259 -16.71 8.60 5.00
N ALA A 260 -17.64 8.40 4.09
CA ALA A 260 -17.34 7.72 2.84
C ALA A 260 -18.01 8.38 1.63
N GLY A 261 -17.40 8.20 0.46
CA GLY A 261 -17.94 8.55 -0.84
C GLY A 261 -17.69 7.43 -1.83
N VAL A 262 -18.70 7.05 -2.60
CA VAL A 262 -18.59 5.97 -3.60
C VAL A 262 -19.14 6.46 -4.94
N ALA A 263 -18.41 6.23 -6.01
CA ALA A 263 -18.83 6.50 -7.38
C ALA A 263 -18.76 5.24 -8.23
N HIS A 264 -19.64 5.10 -9.22
CA HIS A 264 -19.62 3.97 -10.14
C HIS A 264 -19.52 4.45 -11.58
N GLY A 265 -18.52 3.95 -12.29
CA GLY A 265 -18.28 4.34 -13.69
C GLY A 265 -16.93 3.84 -14.21
N PRO A 266 -16.53 4.30 -15.39
CA PRO A 266 -15.30 3.88 -16.03
C PRO A 266 -14.06 4.32 -15.23
N VAL A 267 -13.10 3.40 -15.12
CA VAL A 267 -11.78 3.60 -14.51
C VAL A 267 -10.68 3.11 -15.44
N VAL A 268 -9.49 3.67 -15.28
CA VAL A 268 -8.26 3.20 -15.91
C VAL A 268 -7.40 2.59 -14.83
N SER A 269 -7.17 1.27 -14.91
CA SER A 269 -6.25 0.56 -14.02
C SER A 269 -4.83 0.59 -14.60
N ARG A 270 -3.86 1.04 -13.82
CA ARG A 270 -2.45 1.04 -14.22
C ARG A 270 -1.54 0.81 -13.02
N LEU A 271 -0.67 -0.21 -13.10
CA LEU A 271 0.32 -0.51 -12.06
C LEU A 271 -0.28 -0.72 -10.66
N GLY A 272 -1.46 -1.34 -10.59
CA GLY A 272 -2.15 -1.59 -9.33
C GLY A 272 -2.93 -0.39 -8.78
N ASP A 273 -2.81 0.80 -9.40
CA ASP A 273 -3.59 1.99 -9.06
C ASP A 273 -4.76 2.21 -10.03
N VAL A 274 -5.71 3.07 -9.67
CA VAL A 274 -6.87 3.42 -10.47
C VAL A 274 -6.94 4.92 -10.72
N PHE A 275 -7.35 5.30 -11.93
CA PHE A 275 -7.40 6.69 -12.39
C PHE A 275 -8.70 6.96 -13.13
N GLY A 276 -9.07 8.22 -13.22
CA GLY A 276 -10.18 8.66 -14.04
C GLY A 276 -11.19 9.55 -13.32
N PRO A 277 -12.22 10.03 -14.03
CA PRO A 277 -13.26 10.88 -13.46
C PRO A 277 -14.00 10.24 -12.29
N THR A 278 -14.24 8.92 -12.34
CA THR A 278 -14.93 8.16 -11.28
C THR A 278 -14.17 8.24 -9.96
N VAL A 279 -12.83 8.11 -9.98
CA VAL A 279 -11.97 8.25 -8.79
C VAL A 279 -12.08 9.65 -8.20
N ASN A 280 -12.02 10.68 -9.05
CA ASN A 280 -12.15 12.07 -8.62
C ASN A 280 -13.52 12.37 -8.01
N ILE A 281 -14.60 11.80 -8.58
CA ILE A 281 -15.95 11.96 -8.05
C ILE A 281 -16.06 11.31 -6.67
N ALA A 282 -15.58 10.09 -6.49
CA ALA A 282 -15.59 9.38 -5.22
C ALA A 282 -14.88 10.18 -4.11
N SER A 283 -13.65 10.67 -4.37
CA SER A 283 -12.90 11.51 -3.43
C SER A 283 -13.67 12.80 -3.08
N ARG A 284 -14.31 13.45 -4.05
CA ARG A 284 -15.13 14.64 -3.78
C ARG A 284 -16.36 14.33 -2.94
N LEU A 285 -17.00 13.20 -3.16
CA LEU A 285 -18.14 12.75 -2.36
C LEU A 285 -17.72 12.50 -0.91
N THR A 286 -16.56 11.89 -0.69
CA THR A 286 -16.00 11.69 0.66
C THR A 286 -15.79 13.02 1.38
N SER A 287 -15.15 13.98 0.70
CA SER A 287 -14.94 15.33 1.25
C SER A 287 -16.24 16.06 1.59
N LEU A 288 -17.32 15.82 0.83
CA LEU A 288 -18.65 16.40 1.07
C LEU A 288 -19.45 15.63 2.12
N SER A 289 -19.08 14.40 2.39
CA SER A 289 -19.82 13.54 3.31
C SER A 289 -19.67 14.01 4.75
N ARG A 290 -20.77 13.97 5.50
CA ARG A 290 -20.75 14.24 6.93
C ARG A 290 -20.27 13.02 7.71
N PRO A 291 -19.75 13.20 8.92
CA PRO A 291 -19.41 12.10 9.82
C PRO A 291 -20.52 11.03 9.89
N GLY A 292 -20.14 9.77 9.78
CA GLY A 292 -21.05 8.64 9.83
C GLY A 292 -22.03 8.56 8.64
N LYS A 293 -21.67 9.10 7.49
CA LYS A 293 -22.52 9.04 6.29
C LYS A 293 -21.74 8.55 5.08
N VAL A 294 -22.48 7.93 4.15
CA VAL A 294 -22.01 7.52 2.83
C VAL A 294 -22.72 8.35 1.78
N LEU A 295 -21.96 8.98 0.88
CA LEU A 295 -22.48 9.64 -0.31
C LEU A 295 -22.14 8.84 -1.55
N VAL A 296 -23.07 8.82 -2.51
CA VAL A 296 -22.84 8.16 -3.79
C VAL A 296 -23.19 9.11 -4.95
N ASP A 297 -22.59 8.88 -6.12
CA ASP A 297 -22.90 9.63 -7.34
C ASP A 297 -24.17 9.10 -8.05
N LYS A 298 -24.49 9.72 -9.18
CA LYS A 298 -25.62 9.29 -10.03
C LYS A 298 -25.36 7.90 -10.63
N GLY A 299 -24.13 7.60 -11.08
CA GLY A 299 -23.80 6.29 -11.65
C GLY A 299 -24.03 5.16 -10.65
N MET A 300 -23.57 5.34 -9.43
CA MET A 300 -23.80 4.39 -8.34
C MET A 300 -25.26 4.25 -7.99
N ARG A 301 -26.01 5.36 -7.94
CA ARG A 301 -27.44 5.36 -7.69
C ARG A 301 -28.20 4.55 -8.74
N ASP A 302 -27.90 4.77 -10.02
CA ASP A 302 -28.59 4.10 -11.13
C ASP A 302 -28.30 2.59 -11.12
N ALA A 303 -27.03 2.20 -10.93
CA ALA A 303 -26.63 0.81 -10.86
C ALA A 303 -27.24 0.07 -9.65
N LEU A 304 -27.31 0.71 -8.48
CA LEU A 304 -27.95 0.10 -7.31
C LEU A 304 -29.46 -0.01 -7.46
N ALA A 305 -30.12 0.97 -8.08
CA ALA A 305 -31.54 0.92 -8.34
C ALA A 305 -31.96 -0.18 -9.35
N GLU A 306 -31.05 -0.53 -10.27
CA GLU A 306 -31.24 -1.65 -11.19
C GLU A 306 -31.11 -3.00 -10.49
N LEU A 307 -30.15 -3.13 -9.54
CA LEU A 307 -29.89 -4.36 -8.79
C LEU A 307 -30.88 -4.62 -7.65
N ASP A 308 -31.38 -3.56 -7.02
CA ASP A 308 -32.28 -3.61 -5.85
C ASP A 308 -33.46 -2.65 -6.07
N PRO A 309 -34.39 -2.94 -7.01
CA PRO A 309 -35.49 -2.07 -7.37
C PRO A 309 -36.46 -1.76 -6.20
N ASP A 310 -36.57 -2.69 -5.25
CA ASP A 310 -37.43 -2.58 -4.09
C ASP A 310 -36.78 -1.82 -2.92
N GLU A 311 -35.56 -1.33 -3.10
CA GLU A 311 -34.76 -0.68 -2.05
C GLU A 311 -34.68 -1.51 -0.76
N SER A 312 -34.63 -2.83 -0.89
CA SER A 312 -34.58 -3.76 0.23
C SER A 312 -33.28 -3.71 1.00
N GLU A 313 -32.17 -3.52 0.29
CA GLU A 313 -30.84 -3.39 0.85
C GLU A 313 -30.30 -1.96 0.77
N PHE A 314 -30.50 -1.26 -0.36
CA PHE A 314 -29.90 0.04 -0.66
C PHE A 314 -30.95 1.14 -0.78
N ARG A 315 -31.13 1.91 0.30
CA ARG A 315 -31.99 3.08 0.26
C ARG A 315 -31.23 4.34 -0.06
N LEU A 316 -31.68 5.03 -1.10
CA LEU A 316 -31.01 6.23 -1.59
C LEU A 316 -31.89 7.46 -1.37
N SER A 317 -31.32 8.54 -0.90
CA SER A 317 -32.01 9.82 -0.76
C SER A 317 -31.23 10.93 -1.39
N ARG A 318 -31.88 11.70 -2.26
CA ARG A 318 -31.25 12.84 -2.93
C ARG A 318 -30.81 13.89 -1.92
N ILE A 319 -29.63 14.46 -2.14
CA ILE A 319 -29.16 15.62 -1.40
C ILE A 319 -29.19 16.82 -2.35
N ARG A 320 -29.23 18.02 -1.78
CA ARG A 320 -29.21 19.26 -2.56
C ARG A 320 -27.96 19.28 -3.43
N ARG A 321 -28.12 19.63 -4.72
CA ARG A 321 -27.00 19.79 -5.66
C ARG A 321 -25.94 20.69 -5.05
N THR A 322 -24.70 20.25 -5.07
CA THR A 322 -23.58 21.01 -4.53
C THR A 322 -22.56 21.25 -5.63
N SER A 323 -22.17 22.49 -5.82
CA SER A 323 -21.05 22.83 -6.71
C SER A 323 -19.76 22.48 -6.00
N VAL A 324 -18.91 21.69 -6.65
CA VAL A 324 -17.59 21.30 -6.16
C VAL A 324 -16.55 21.73 -7.18
N LYS A 325 -15.37 22.14 -6.75
CA LYS A 325 -14.28 22.55 -7.63
C LYS A 325 -14.03 21.49 -8.71
N GLY A 326 -14.22 21.85 -9.96
CA GLY A 326 -14.09 20.97 -11.13
C GLY A 326 -15.37 20.22 -11.58
N TYR A 327 -16.46 20.26 -10.79
CA TYR A 327 -17.77 19.63 -11.13
C TYR A 327 -18.91 20.57 -10.77
N SER A 328 -19.38 21.33 -11.75
CA SER A 328 -20.45 22.33 -11.55
C SER A 328 -21.83 21.75 -11.24
N ARG A 329 -22.01 20.43 -11.39
CA ARG A 329 -23.32 19.75 -11.25
C ARG A 329 -23.25 18.36 -10.64
N LEU A 330 -22.42 18.15 -9.59
CA LEU A 330 -22.44 16.90 -8.87
C LEU A 330 -23.80 16.73 -8.17
N GLU A 331 -24.47 15.60 -8.42
CA GLU A 331 -25.73 15.21 -7.80
C GLU A 331 -25.47 14.08 -6.78
N PRO A 332 -25.19 14.41 -5.53
CA PRO A 332 -24.94 13.39 -4.53
C PRO A 332 -26.24 12.80 -3.98
N PHE A 333 -26.19 11.51 -3.71
CA PHE A 333 -27.23 10.77 -3.00
C PHE A 333 -26.66 10.21 -1.71
N ARG A 334 -27.47 10.18 -0.65
CA ARG A 334 -27.09 9.53 0.61
C ARG A 334 -27.53 8.09 0.57
N LEU A 335 -26.58 7.18 0.75
CA LEU A 335 -26.84 5.77 1.01
C LEU A 335 -27.29 5.61 2.47
N LYS A 336 -28.40 4.94 2.69
CA LYS A 336 -28.99 4.69 4.01
C LYS A 336 -29.08 3.19 4.26
N SER A 337 -29.07 2.81 5.53
CA SER A 337 -29.41 1.45 5.93
C SER A 337 -30.84 1.08 5.54
N PRO A 338 -31.14 -0.20 5.31
CA PRO A 338 -32.51 -0.66 5.06
C PRO A 338 -33.45 -0.20 6.18
N ARG A 339 -34.77 -0.16 5.89
CA ARG A 339 -35.75 0.02 6.97
C ARG A 339 -35.67 -1.21 7.87
N LYS A 340 -35.48 -1.00 9.17
CA LYS A 340 -35.80 -2.05 10.14
C LYS A 340 -37.30 -2.29 9.98
N GLY A 341 -37.66 -3.50 9.51
CA GLY A 341 -39.00 -3.99 9.47
C GLY A 341 -39.60 -4.08 10.87
#